data_403a035a924957d2539d12c274d49e91
#
_entry.id   403a035a924957d2539d12c274d49e91
#
_cell.length_a   1.000
_cell.length_b   1.000
_cell.length_c   1.000
_cell.angle_alpha   90.00
_cell.angle_beta   90.00
_cell.angle_gamma   90.00
#
_symmetry.space_group_name_H-M   'P 1'
#
loop_
_entity.id
_entity.type
_entity.pdbx_description
1 polymer ?
#
loop_
_entity_poly.entity_id
_entity_poly.type
_entity_poly.pdbx_seq_one_letter_code
_entity_poly.pdbx_strand_id
1 'polypeptide(L)'
;VQHMEPDHAANIENFVKAYPEVTVVANTKTFTMMENFFRNMDLGDRKLVVANGESLTLGKHVLTFVFAPMVHWPEVMVTYDSTDKVLFSADGFGKFGALDVEEDWDCEARRYYIGIVGKYGPQVQKLLKAASTLDIQTICPLHGPILTENLGHYIEKYDIWSSYKVEDE
;
A
#
# COMPACT_ATOMS: atom_id res chain seq x y z
N VAL A 1 9.11 -3.77 -1.08
CA VAL A 1 7.92 -4.63 -0.86
C VAL A 1 7.06 -4.00 0.21
N GLN A 2 5.78 -3.77 -0.10
CA GLN A 2 4.86 -3.03 0.76
C GLN A 2 3.92 -3.96 1.54
N HIS A 3 3.60 -5.13 0.96
CA HIS A 3 2.61 -6.06 1.48
C HIS A 3 2.95 -7.49 1.11
N MET A 4 2.63 -8.45 1.99
CA MET A 4 3.02 -9.85 1.87
C MET A 4 1.85 -10.80 1.59
N GLU A 5 0.66 -10.27 1.29
CA GLU A 5 -0.44 -11.13 0.82
C GLU A 5 -0.03 -11.87 -0.46
N PRO A 6 -0.37 -13.16 -0.61
CA PRO A 6 0.17 -13.99 -1.70
C PRO A 6 -0.10 -13.49 -3.11
N ASP A 7 -1.20 -12.79 -3.36
CA ASP A 7 -1.52 -12.21 -4.67
C ASP A 7 -0.54 -11.08 -5.09
N HIS A 8 0.13 -10.45 -4.11
CA HIS A 8 1.17 -9.46 -4.35
C HIS A 8 2.57 -10.03 -4.20
N ALA A 9 2.77 -10.96 -3.26
CA ALA A 9 4.08 -11.41 -2.82
C ALA A 9 4.55 -12.72 -3.46
N ALA A 10 3.66 -13.57 -3.99
CA ALA A 10 3.99 -14.93 -4.41
C ALA A 10 5.14 -15.01 -5.45
N ASN A 11 5.33 -13.96 -6.24
CA ASN A 11 6.36 -13.95 -7.28
C ASN A 11 7.70 -13.34 -6.83
N ILE A 12 7.86 -12.92 -5.58
CA ILE A 12 9.09 -12.28 -5.08
C ILE A 12 10.30 -13.23 -5.25
N GLU A 13 10.16 -14.50 -4.89
CA GLU A 13 11.25 -15.47 -5.03
C GLU A 13 11.72 -15.63 -6.48
N ASN A 14 10.79 -15.69 -7.43
CA ASN A 14 11.12 -15.78 -8.85
C ASN A 14 11.79 -14.49 -9.35
N PHE A 15 11.30 -13.34 -8.91
CA PHE A 15 11.89 -12.05 -9.26
C PHE A 15 13.34 -11.93 -8.77
N VAL A 16 13.60 -12.28 -7.51
CA VAL A 16 14.94 -12.23 -6.91
C VAL A 16 15.91 -13.22 -7.57
N LYS A 17 15.41 -14.37 -8.02
CA LYS A 17 16.20 -15.34 -8.80
C LYS A 17 16.54 -14.83 -10.19
N ALA A 18 15.58 -14.15 -10.85
CA ALA A 18 15.78 -13.59 -12.19
C ALA A 18 16.71 -12.35 -12.17
N TYR A 19 16.71 -11.61 -11.06
CA TYR A 19 17.52 -10.40 -10.87
C TYR A 19 18.42 -10.54 -9.62
N PRO A 20 19.53 -11.28 -9.70
CA PRO A 20 20.35 -11.58 -8.53
C PRO A 20 21.03 -10.37 -7.90
N GLU A 21 21.14 -9.25 -8.64
CA GLU A 21 21.72 -7.97 -8.16
C GLU A 21 20.72 -7.07 -7.44
N VAL A 22 19.42 -7.44 -7.41
CA VAL A 22 18.40 -6.56 -6.83
C VAL A 22 18.53 -6.49 -5.32
N THR A 23 18.41 -5.28 -4.78
CA THR A 23 18.25 -5.06 -3.33
C THR A 23 16.75 -4.96 -3.02
N VAL A 24 16.29 -5.76 -2.08
CA VAL A 24 14.89 -5.75 -1.61
C VAL A 24 14.78 -4.75 -0.47
N VAL A 25 13.88 -3.79 -0.62
CA VAL A 25 13.59 -2.75 0.38
C VAL A 25 12.27 -3.09 1.07
N ALA A 26 12.29 -3.21 2.39
CA ALA A 26 11.10 -3.51 3.17
C ALA A 26 11.31 -3.18 4.65
N ASN A 27 10.24 -3.22 5.46
CA ASN A 27 10.38 -3.16 6.90
C ASN A 27 10.76 -4.53 7.50
N THR A 28 11.19 -4.52 8.76
CA THR A 28 11.62 -5.74 9.47
C THR A 28 10.55 -6.84 9.46
N LYS A 29 9.28 -6.48 9.65
CA LYS A 29 8.19 -7.45 9.73
C LYS A 29 7.93 -8.12 8.37
N THR A 30 8.02 -7.37 7.29
CA THR A 30 7.95 -7.88 5.93
C THR A 30 9.06 -8.92 5.66
N PHE A 31 10.30 -8.64 6.07
CA PHE A 31 11.39 -9.62 5.93
C PHE A 31 11.15 -10.89 6.75
N THR A 32 10.64 -10.77 7.97
CA THR A 32 10.26 -11.95 8.78
C THR A 32 9.20 -12.80 8.08
N MET A 33 8.21 -12.16 7.44
CA MET A 33 7.18 -12.87 6.68
C MET A 33 7.75 -13.51 5.41
N MET A 34 8.65 -12.84 4.70
CA MET A 34 9.35 -13.42 3.53
C MET A 34 10.11 -14.69 3.91
N GLU A 35 10.82 -14.71 5.01
CA GLU A 35 11.55 -15.89 5.52
C GLU A 35 10.62 -17.06 5.82
N ASN A 36 9.40 -16.78 6.30
CA ASN A 36 8.38 -17.80 6.55
C ASN A 36 7.73 -18.32 5.26
N PHE A 37 7.50 -17.45 4.27
CA PHE A 37 6.82 -17.80 3.01
C PHE A 37 7.79 -18.47 2.02
N PHE A 38 9.03 -18.02 1.97
CA PHE A 38 10.04 -18.44 0.98
C PHE A 38 11.24 -19.06 1.67
N ARG A 39 11.06 -20.26 2.23
CA ARG A 39 12.05 -20.96 3.05
C ARG A 39 13.40 -21.23 2.37
N ASN A 40 13.42 -21.25 1.04
CA ASN A 40 14.63 -21.48 0.24
C ASN A 40 15.20 -20.20 -0.38
N MET A 41 14.62 -19.03 -0.08
CA MET A 41 15.10 -17.76 -0.58
C MET A 41 16.09 -17.15 0.42
N ASP A 42 17.33 -16.98 -0.02
CA ASP A 42 18.34 -16.22 0.72
C ASP A 42 18.65 -14.92 0.00
N LEU A 43 18.42 -13.81 0.68
CA LEU A 43 18.75 -12.47 0.18
C LEU A 43 20.17 -12.03 0.59
N GLY A 44 20.79 -12.67 1.58
CA GLY A 44 22.09 -12.24 2.10
C GLY A 44 22.12 -10.74 2.41
N ASP A 45 23.12 -10.04 1.89
CA ASP A 45 23.32 -8.58 2.07
C ASP A 45 22.38 -7.72 1.20
N ARG A 46 21.49 -8.32 0.41
CA ARG A 46 20.53 -7.62 -0.46
C ARG A 46 19.24 -7.20 0.24
N LYS A 47 19.25 -7.10 1.56
CA LYS A 47 18.15 -6.58 2.37
C LYS A 47 18.43 -5.14 2.76
N LEU A 48 17.53 -4.22 2.41
CA LEU A 48 17.52 -2.86 2.94
C LEU A 48 16.30 -2.70 3.84
N VAL A 49 16.53 -2.72 5.14
CA VAL A 49 15.48 -2.52 6.14
C VAL A 49 15.26 -1.01 6.31
N VAL A 50 14.02 -0.58 6.17
CA VAL A 50 13.63 0.82 6.35
C VAL A 50 12.76 1.01 7.59
N ALA A 51 12.86 2.19 8.19
CA ALA A 51 12.05 2.63 9.32
C ALA A 51 10.84 3.46 8.86
N ASN A 52 9.88 3.64 9.78
CA ASN A 52 8.73 4.51 9.52
C ASN A 52 9.16 5.97 9.35
N GLY A 53 8.75 6.59 8.25
CA GLY A 53 9.12 7.95 7.89
C GLY A 53 10.53 8.09 7.27
N GLU A 54 11.26 6.99 7.11
CA GLU A 54 12.56 7.00 6.42
C GLU A 54 12.39 7.25 4.94
N SER A 55 13.38 7.89 4.33
CA SER A 55 13.40 8.16 2.89
C SER A 55 14.61 7.53 2.22
N LEU A 56 14.39 7.04 0.99
CA LEU A 56 15.41 6.49 0.11
C LEU A 56 15.50 7.32 -1.18
N THR A 57 16.69 7.79 -1.51
CA THR A 57 16.93 8.51 -2.76
C THR A 57 17.33 7.52 -3.86
N LEU A 58 16.59 7.55 -4.97
CA LEU A 58 16.84 6.76 -6.18
C LEU A 58 17.04 7.72 -7.36
N GLY A 59 18.26 8.22 -7.51
CA GLY A 59 18.57 9.24 -8.50
C GLY A 59 17.80 10.54 -8.23
N LYS A 60 16.85 10.90 -9.09
CA LYS A 60 15.99 12.07 -8.91
C LYS A 60 14.74 11.82 -8.06
N HIS A 61 14.37 10.55 -7.81
CA HIS A 61 13.19 10.19 -7.02
C HIS A 61 13.56 10.08 -5.54
N VAL A 62 12.66 10.53 -4.69
CA VAL A 62 12.79 10.40 -3.23
C VAL A 62 11.55 9.67 -2.70
N LEU A 63 11.78 8.44 -2.26
CA LEU A 63 10.74 7.55 -1.73
C LEU A 63 10.70 7.67 -0.21
N THR A 64 9.55 8.01 0.36
CA THR A 64 9.32 8.01 1.81
C THR A 64 8.39 6.87 2.19
N PHE A 65 8.78 6.11 3.22
CA PHE A 65 8.06 4.94 3.69
C PHE A 65 7.19 5.26 4.90
N VAL A 66 5.89 5.04 4.80
CA VAL A 66 4.95 5.25 5.89
C VAL A 66 4.32 3.92 6.29
N PHE A 67 4.52 3.51 7.54
CA PHE A 67 3.97 2.25 8.03
C PHE A 67 2.47 2.39 8.26
N ALA A 68 1.74 1.40 7.77
CA ALA A 68 0.29 1.31 7.86
C ALA A 68 -0.14 -0.03 8.50
N PRO A 69 0.33 -0.35 9.72
CA PRO A 69 0.07 -1.64 10.33
C PRO A 69 -1.43 -1.87 10.50
N MET A 70 -1.89 -3.07 10.13
CA MET A 70 -3.29 -3.50 10.11
C MET A 70 -4.15 -2.81 9.05
N VAL A 71 -3.55 -2.16 8.06
CA VAL A 71 -4.25 -1.65 6.88
C VAL A 71 -3.74 -2.41 5.62
N HIS A 72 -4.07 -3.73 5.40
CA HIS A 72 -4.88 -4.46 6.40
C HIS A 72 -4.06 -5.51 7.19
N TRP A 73 -2.83 -5.82 6.83
CA TRP A 73 -1.94 -6.73 7.54
C TRP A 73 -0.91 -5.99 8.39
N PRO A 74 -0.25 -6.69 9.36
CA PRO A 74 0.60 -6.02 10.35
C PRO A 74 1.89 -5.42 9.80
N GLU A 75 2.36 -5.85 8.63
CA GLU A 75 3.60 -5.40 8.00
C GLU A 75 3.40 -4.31 6.96
N VAL A 76 2.16 -3.99 6.60
CA VAL A 76 1.87 -3.06 5.51
C VAL A 76 2.58 -1.73 5.70
N MET A 77 3.19 -1.25 4.63
CA MET A 77 3.67 0.11 4.49
C MET A 77 3.25 0.67 3.14
N VAL A 78 3.01 1.96 3.08
CA VAL A 78 2.81 2.71 1.84
C VAL A 78 4.07 3.46 1.49
N THR A 79 4.25 3.78 0.21
CA THR A 79 5.44 4.49 -0.27
C THR A 79 5.01 5.75 -1.01
N TYR A 80 5.54 6.89 -0.63
CA TYR A 80 5.31 8.15 -1.30
C TYR A 80 6.56 8.59 -2.08
N ASP A 81 6.41 8.79 -3.38
CA ASP A 81 7.42 9.45 -4.21
C ASP A 81 7.14 10.96 -4.25
N SER A 82 7.99 11.73 -3.58
CA SER A 82 7.84 13.18 -3.49
C SER A 82 8.19 13.91 -4.79
N THR A 83 8.90 13.28 -5.71
CA THR A 83 9.28 13.86 -6.99
C THR A 83 8.11 13.89 -7.96
N ASP A 84 7.42 12.77 -8.11
CA ASP A 84 6.27 12.65 -9.01
C ASP A 84 4.94 12.77 -8.25
N LYS A 85 4.96 12.96 -6.91
CA LYS A 85 3.79 13.11 -6.04
C LYS A 85 2.85 11.91 -6.09
N VAL A 86 3.44 10.72 -6.18
CA VAL A 86 2.73 9.44 -6.30
C VAL A 86 2.72 8.73 -4.96
N LEU A 87 1.53 8.32 -4.52
CA LEU A 87 1.34 7.43 -3.39
C LEU A 87 1.09 6.00 -3.90
N PHE A 88 2.02 5.09 -3.63
CA PHE A 88 1.80 3.65 -3.75
C PHE A 88 1.17 3.17 -2.45
N SER A 89 -0.14 2.93 -2.49
CA SER A 89 -0.97 2.83 -1.29
C SER A 89 -1.18 1.41 -0.77
N ALA A 90 -0.44 0.41 -1.27
CA ALA A 90 -0.74 -1.00 -1.04
C ALA A 90 -2.23 -1.27 -1.38
N ASP A 91 -2.98 -1.94 -0.52
CA ASP A 91 -4.40 -2.19 -0.74
C ASP A 91 -5.30 -0.98 -0.46
N GLY A 92 -4.74 0.06 0.13
CA GLY A 92 -5.48 1.30 0.37
C GLY A 92 -6.02 1.91 -0.92
N PHE A 93 -7.29 2.33 -0.92
CA PHE A 93 -8.01 2.86 -2.07
C PHE A 93 -8.29 1.85 -3.20
N GLY A 94 -8.08 0.56 -2.94
CA GLY A 94 -8.42 -0.51 -3.86
C GLY A 94 -9.93 -0.74 -4.00
N LYS A 95 -10.30 -1.43 -5.06
CA LYS A 95 -11.67 -1.89 -5.30
C LYS A 95 -11.69 -3.29 -5.88
N PHE A 96 -12.83 -3.98 -5.75
CA PHE A 96 -13.09 -5.19 -6.52
C PHE A 96 -13.38 -4.88 -8.00
N GLY A 97 -13.38 -5.92 -8.82
CA GLY A 97 -13.72 -5.89 -10.23
C GLY A 97 -12.51 -5.79 -11.16
N ALA A 98 -12.73 -6.15 -12.41
CA ALA A 98 -11.72 -6.08 -13.47
C ALA A 98 -11.56 -4.65 -13.99
N LEU A 99 -10.39 -4.32 -14.54
CA LEU A 99 -10.11 -2.97 -15.04
C LEU A 99 -10.79 -2.64 -16.37
N ASP A 100 -11.28 -3.65 -17.06
CA ASP A 100 -11.98 -3.56 -18.35
C ASP A 100 -13.52 -3.57 -18.21
N VAL A 101 -14.03 -3.51 -16.98
CA VAL A 101 -15.45 -3.41 -16.67
C VAL A 101 -15.73 -2.04 -16.06
N GLU A 102 -16.72 -1.34 -16.61
CA GLU A 102 -17.19 -0.07 -16.07
C GLU A 102 -18.09 -0.34 -14.85
N GLU A 103 -17.64 0.05 -13.68
CA GLU A 103 -18.31 -0.15 -12.40
C GLU A 103 -18.22 1.11 -11.55
N ASP A 104 -19.22 1.31 -10.69
CA ASP A 104 -19.18 2.38 -9.69
C ASP A 104 -18.07 2.12 -8.66
N TRP A 105 -17.12 3.06 -8.58
CA TRP A 105 -15.98 2.94 -7.68
C TRP A 105 -16.44 2.88 -6.22
N ASP A 106 -17.37 3.74 -5.81
CA ASP A 106 -17.82 3.85 -4.41
C ASP A 106 -18.39 2.53 -3.90
N CYS A 107 -19.23 1.88 -4.70
CA CYS A 107 -19.86 0.61 -4.34
C CYS A 107 -18.81 -0.50 -4.17
N GLU A 108 -17.94 -0.70 -5.13
CA GLU A 108 -16.97 -1.77 -5.14
C GLU A 108 -15.80 -1.52 -4.17
N ALA A 109 -15.37 -0.26 -4.01
CA ALA A 109 -14.36 0.12 -3.02
C ALA A 109 -14.89 0.02 -1.59
N ARG A 110 -16.14 0.39 -1.33
CA ARG A 110 -16.78 0.22 -0.01
C ARG A 110 -16.86 -1.26 0.36
N ARG A 111 -17.27 -2.11 -0.57
CA ARG A 111 -17.35 -3.57 -0.36
C ARG A 111 -15.97 -4.15 -0.07
N TYR A 112 -14.95 -3.72 -0.82
CA TYR A 112 -13.56 -4.10 -0.62
C TYR A 112 -13.07 -3.62 0.75
N TYR A 113 -13.24 -2.33 1.08
CA TYR A 113 -12.84 -1.74 2.36
C TYR A 113 -13.45 -2.46 3.55
N ILE A 114 -14.78 -2.66 3.56
CA ILE A 114 -15.48 -3.32 4.67
C ILE A 114 -14.99 -4.75 4.85
N GLY A 115 -14.77 -5.47 3.74
CA GLY A 115 -14.33 -6.85 3.76
C GLY A 115 -12.96 -7.08 4.39
N ILE A 116 -12.00 -6.20 4.14
CA ILE A 116 -10.60 -6.40 4.56
C ILE A 116 -10.11 -5.46 5.65
N VAL A 117 -10.57 -4.21 5.67
CA VAL A 117 -10.04 -3.14 6.54
C VAL A 117 -11.06 -2.64 7.55
N GLY A 118 -12.36 -2.86 7.34
CA GLY A 118 -13.44 -2.19 8.07
C GLY A 118 -13.32 -2.22 9.61
N LYS A 119 -12.81 -3.33 10.17
CA LYS A 119 -12.56 -3.43 11.63
C LYS A 119 -11.38 -2.59 12.14
N TYR A 120 -10.54 -2.06 11.24
CA TYR A 120 -9.32 -1.32 11.57
C TYR A 120 -9.44 0.19 11.32
N GLY A 121 -10.65 0.74 11.40
CA GLY A 121 -10.91 2.16 11.18
C GLY A 121 -9.92 3.11 11.89
N PRO A 122 -9.60 2.94 13.19
CA PRO A 122 -8.63 3.78 13.88
C PRO A 122 -7.22 3.76 13.26
N GLN A 123 -6.81 2.63 12.66
CA GLN A 123 -5.53 2.51 11.96
C GLN A 123 -5.55 3.26 10.63
N VAL A 124 -6.67 3.17 9.89
CA VAL A 124 -6.89 3.93 8.66
C VAL A 124 -6.89 5.43 8.95
N GLN A 125 -7.57 5.89 10.02
CA GLN A 125 -7.57 7.30 10.44
C GLN A 125 -6.14 7.82 10.73
N LYS A 126 -5.29 7.01 11.35
CA LYS A 126 -3.87 7.37 11.57
C LYS A 126 -3.11 7.50 10.25
N LEU A 127 -3.36 6.60 9.29
CA LEU A 127 -2.73 6.65 7.97
C LEU A 127 -3.20 7.90 7.20
N LEU A 128 -4.50 8.19 7.17
CA LEU A 128 -5.05 9.39 6.53
C LEU A 128 -4.44 10.66 7.12
N LYS A 129 -4.32 10.72 8.45
CA LYS A 129 -3.67 11.85 9.13
C LYS A 129 -2.20 11.99 8.74
N ALA A 130 -1.45 10.89 8.64
CA ALA A 130 -0.05 10.92 8.20
C ALA A 130 0.07 11.37 6.74
N ALA A 131 -0.83 10.91 5.88
CA ALA A 131 -0.85 11.27 4.46
C ALA A 131 -1.34 12.72 4.19
N SER A 132 -2.10 13.33 5.11
CA SER A 132 -2.65 14.68 4.92
C SER A 132 -1.62 15.79 4.78
N THR A 133 -0.36 15.53 5.15
CA THR A 133 0.76 16.47 5.00
C THR A 133 1.50 16.31 3.67
N LEU A 134 1.15 15.30 2.88
CA LEU A 134 1.80 14.97 1.61
C LEU A 134 1.02 15.61 0.45
N ASP A 135 1.77 16.14 -0.53
CA ASP A 135 1.19 16.66 -1.78
C ASP A 135 0.99 15.51 -2.77
N ILE A 136 -0.08 14.75 -2.58
CA ILE A 136 -0.41 13.58 -3.40
C ILE A 136 -1.21 14.01 -4.63
N GLN A 137 -0.75 13.65 -5.82
CA GLN A 137 -1.43 13.91 -7.10
C GLN A 137 -1.86 12.62 -7.82
N THR A 138 -1.31 11.49 -7.41
CA THR A 138 -1.67 10.17 -7.96
C THR A 138 -1.66 9.14 -6.84
N ILE A 139 -2.67 8.27 -6.81
CA ILE A 139 -2.71 7.11 -5.92
C ILE A 139 -2.68 5.85 -6.77
N CYS A 140 -1.73 4.95 -6.47
CA CYS A 140 -1.56 3.67 -7.12
C CYS A 140 -1.87 2.54 -6.13
N PRO A 141 -3.11 2.06 -6.08
CA PRO A 141 -3.48 0.91 -5.27
C PRO A 141 -3.01 -0.40 -5.93
N LEU A 142 -2.91 -1.47 -5.15
CA LEU A 142 -2.59 -2.81 -5.67
C LEU A 142 -3.78 -3.46 -6.38
N HIS A 143 -5.01 -3.03 -6.07
CA HIS A 143 -6.25 -3.46 -6.73
C HIS A 143 -7.01 -2.25 -7.28
N GLY A 144 -7.60 -2.41 -8.47
CA GLY A 144 -8.37 -1.35 -9.10
C GLY A 144 -7.53 -0.37 -9.94
N PRO A 145 -8.12 0.75 -10.39
CA PRO A 145 -7.46 1.70 -11.28
C PRO A 145 -6.48 2.61 -10.54
N ILE A 146 -5.55 3.19 -11.29
CA ILE A 146 -4.77 4.33 -10.83
C ILE A 146 -5.71 5.55 -10.71
N LEU A 147 -5.63 6.25 -9.57
CA LEU A 147 -6.46 7.42 -9.28
C LEU A 147 -5.64 8.69 -9.47
N THR A 148 -6.04 9.53 -10.42
CA THR A 148 -5.35 10.78 -10.79
C THR A 148 -6.22 12.01 -10.67
N GLU A 149 -7.53 11.84 -10.59
CA GLU A 149 -8.50 12.91 -10.53
C GLU A 149 -9.39 12.77 -9.30
N ASN A 150 -9.90 13.89 -8.81
CA ASN A 150 -10.86 13.93 -7.70
C ASN A 150 -10.40 13.16 -6.43
N LEU A 151 -9.11 13.19 -6.12
CA LEU A 151 -8.54 12.43 -5.00
C LEU A 151 -9.21 12.75 -3.66
N GLY A 152 -9.73 13.97 -3.51
CA GLY A 152 -10.48 14.39 -2.32
C GLY A 152 -11.70 13.52 -2.05
N HIS A 153 -12.41 13.07 -3.09
CA HIS A 153 -13.56 12.17 -2.98
C HIS A 153 -13.16 10.81 -2.36
N TYR A 154 -12.11 10.20 -2.86
CA TYR A 154 -11.64 8.91 -2.36
C TYR A 154 -11.16 8.99 -0.90
N ILE A 155 -10.48 10.08 -0.54
CA ILE A 155 -10.00 10.34 0.82
C ILE A 155 -11.20 10.55 1.76
N GLU A 156 -12.21 11.32 1.34
CA GLU A 156 -13.43 11.55 2.09
C GLU A 156 -14.20 10.26 2.37
N LYS A 157 -14.36 9.38 1.35
CA LYS A 157 -14.99 8.06 1.53
C LYS A 157 -14.25 7.22 2.57
N TYR A 158 -12.92 7.18 2.48
CA TYR A 158 -12.11 6.47 3.48
C TYR A 158 -12.23 7.08 4.88
N ASP A 159 -12.35 8.40 5.00
CA ASP A 159 -12.60 9.07 6.30
C ASP A 159 -13.96 8.68 6.88
N ILE A 160 -15.02 8.72 6.07
CA ILE A 160 -16.37 8.33 6.47
C ILE A 160 -16.39 6.88 6.94
N TRP A 161 -15.89 5.95 6.12
CA TRP A 161 -15.92 4.52 6.43
C TRP A 161 -15.08 4.18 7.66
N SER A 162 -13.90 4.76 7.79
CA SER A 162 -12.97 4.47 8.89
C SER A 162 -13.33 5.14 10.20
N SER A 163 -14.13 6.20 10.17
CA SER A 163 -14.72 6.83 11.37
C SER A 163 -16.08 6.25 11.75
N TYR A 164 -16.55 5.22 11.00
CA TYR A 164 -17.85 4.55 11.22
C TYR A 164 -19.04 5.52 11.16
N LYS A 165 -18.93 6.55 10.36
CA LYS A 165 -20.03 7.46 10.06
C LYS A 165 -20.99 6.82 9.08
N VAL A 166 -22.26 7.20 9.16
CA VAL A 166 -23.24 6.85 8.14
C VAL A 166 -22.95 7.69 6.89
N GLU A 167 -23.01 7.09 5.73
CA GLU A 167 -23.02 7.83 4.47
C GLU A 167 -24.41 8.46 4.28
N ASP A 168 -24.47 9.73 3.92
CA ASP A 168 -25.71 10.34 3.47
C ASP A 168 -26.11 9.72 2.12
N GLU A 169 -27.40 9.35 2.01
CA GLU A 169 -27.98 8.77 0.78
C GLU A 169 -28.15 9.83 -0.32
#